data_e73786916476ea28be7a27d7460c8535
#
_entry.id   e73786916476ea28be7a27d7460c8535
#
_cell.length_a   1.000
_cell.length_b   1.000
_cell.length_c   1.000
_cell.angle_alpha   90.00
_cell.angle_beta   90.00
_cell.angle_gamma   90.00
#
_symmetry.space_group_name_H-M   'P 1'
#
loop_
_entity.id
_entity.type
_entity.pdbx_description
1 polymer ?
#
loop_
_entity_poly.entity_id
_entity_poly.type
_entity_poly.pdbx_seq_one_letter_code
_entity_poly.pdbx_strand_id
1 'polypeptide(L)'
;MKTAVIDNDKIIVKNVDDIKLNGRKGAIVKVIGCGLCGSDIVKFVHKIARNGTVLGHEIVAEIFDINSAASFKKGDVIVTSHHIPCGECVYCKHGNVSMCEHFKSTNIRPGGFSEYVYLSEEHLQNVAHLKPENLTDEEASFYEPLGCIVRAVKRANLIKGDKALVVGLGSIGILTAQALRAYGCDVMGCDLLAERIELTKSFGIDACDVRELPDEYEADGIFMTSGADKAISTALKYVRNGGKIIVFSSTPSDLSAYPNNEIYYRELTVMGSYSPSPVDLNDSLALLKEGKVKVRGISTEYKLDDIQKAFDDTMSNKIMKAYIKL
;
A
#
# COMPACT_ATOMS: atom_id res chain seq x y z
N MET A 1 -12.82 21.59 -11.90
CA MET A 1 -12.02 21.03 -10.81
C MET A 1 -10.55 20.94 -11.19
N LYS A 2 -9.63 21.07 -10.21
CA LYS A 2 -8.22 20.79 -10.42
C LYS A 2 -7.94 19.30 -10.43
N THR A 3 -7.04 18.85 -11.29
CA THR A 3 -6.58 17.46 -11.35
C THR A 3 -5.12 17.40 -11.81
N ALA A 4 -4.35 16.47 -11.26
CA ALA A 4 -2.97 16.24 -11.67
C ALA A 4 -2.92 15.13 -12.71
N VAL A 5 -2.36 15.42 -13.87
CA VAL A 5 -2.28 14.49 -15.01
C VAL A 5 -0.83 14.26 -15.42
N ILE A 6 -0.56 13.08 -15.92
CA ILE A 6 0.69 12.78 -16.62
C ILE A 6 0.70 13.58 -17.93
N ASP A 7 1.76 14.35 -18.16
CA ASP A 7 2.04 15.04 -19.41
C ASP A 7 3.51 14.81 -19.79
N ASN A 8 3.74 13.83 -20.66
CA ASN A 8 5.06 13.32 -21.02
C ASN A 8 5.87 12.86 -19.78
N ASP A 9 6.94 13.55 -19.45
CA ASP A 9 7.83 13.21 -18.33
C ASP A 9 7.55 14.06 -17.07
N LYS A 10 6.32 14.61 -16.95
CA LYS A 10 5.92 15.46 -15.84
C LYS A 10 4.51 15.14 -15.34
N ILE A 11 4.27 15.47 -14.10
CA ILE A 11 2.91 15.53 -13.52
C ILE A 11 2.52 17.00 -13.44
N ILE A 12 1.47 17.40 -14.15
CA ILE A 12 1.02 18.78 -14.19
C ILE A 12 -0.42 18.91 -13.68
N VAL A 13 -0.70 20.02 -13.01
CA VAL A 13 -2.06 20.33 -12.55
C VAL A 13 -2.80 21.08 -13.65
N LYS A 14 -4.00 20.60 -13.99
CA LYS A 14 -4.90 21.21 -14.97
C LYS A 14 -6.27 21.47 -14.36
N ASN A 15 -6.96 22.48 -14.88
CA ASN A 15 -8.40 22.64 -14.65
C ASN A 15 -9.17 21.85 -15.72
N VAL A 16 -10.09 21.02 -15.27
CA VAL A 16 -11.00 20.24 -16.10
C VAL A 16 -12.44 20.45 -15.64
N ASP A 17 -13.42 20.05 -16.44
CA ASP A 17 -14.83 20.13 -16.06
C ASP A 17 -15.12 19.29 -14.81
N ASP A 18 -16.06 19.76 -13.99
CA ASP A 18 -16.49 19.05 -12.81
C ASP A 18 -17.23 17.76 -13.18
N ILE A 19 -16.93 16.69 -12.46
CA ILE A 19 -17.64 15.42 -12.61
C ILE A 19 -19.01 15.52 -11.92
N LYS A 20 -20.01 14.86 -12.51
CA LYS A 20 -21.40 14.82 -12.02
C LYS A 20 -21.92 13.39 -12.06
N LEU A 21 -22.84 13.06 -11.15
CA LEU A 21 -23.49 11.75 -11.14
C LEU A 21 -24.29 11.49 -12.42
N ASN A 22 -25.02 12.49 -12.93
CA ASN A 22 -25.86 12.36 -14.14
C ASN A 22 -26.76 11.10 -14.12
N GLY A 23 -27.37 10.82 -12.97
CA GLY A 23 -28.23 9.66 -12.75
C GLY A 23 -27.50 8.34 -12.48
N ARG A 24 -26.17 8.28 -12.58
CA ARG A 24 -25.39 7.08 -12.24
C ARG A 24 -25.52 6.73 -10.75
N LYS A 25 -25.49 5.41 -10.45
CA LYS A 25 -25.39 4.94 -9.07
C LYS A 25 -23.97 5.11 -8.54
N GLY A 26 -23.86 5.49 -7.24
CA GLY A 26 -22.59 5.73 -6.58
C GLY A 26 -22.50 7.11 -5.95
N ALA A 27 -21.30 7.64 -5.79
CA ALA A 27 -21.06 8.96 -5.20
C ALA A 27 -19.99 9.74 -5.98
N ILE A 28 -20.11 11.07 -5.93
CA ILE A 28 -19.02 12.00 -6.15
C ILE A 28 -18.45 12.35 -4.79
N VAL A 29 -17.17 12.16 -4.60
CA VAL A 29 -16.49 12.52 -3.36
C VAL A 29 -15.52 13.66 -3.62
N LYS A 30 -15.44 14.59 -2.68
CA LYS A 30 -14.41 15.62 -2.63
C LYS A 30 -13.21 15.06 -1.92
N VAL A 31 -12.10 14.93 -2.61
CA VAL A 31 -10.86 14.40 -2.03
C VAL A 31 -10.29 15.43 -1.05
N ILE A 32 -10.01 14.99 0.16
CA ILE A 32 -9.33 15.78 1.20
C ILE A 32 -7.83 15.60 1.05
N GLY A 33 -7.40 14.36 0.78
CA GLY A 33 -6.01 14.04 0.53
C GLY A 33 -5.82 12.64 -0.04
N CYS A 34 -4.64 12.41 -0.60
CA CYS A 34 -4.27 11.15 -1.23
C CYS A 34 -2.79 10.82 -0.99
N GLY A 35 -2.50 9.62 -0.53
CA GLY A 35 -1.13 9.13 -0.42
C GLY A 35 -0.52 8.85 -1.80
N LEU A 36 0.79 9.11 -1.94
CA LEU A 36 1.56 8.73 -3.13
C LEU A 36 2.13 7.33 -2.95
N CYS A 37 1.66 6.39 -3.76
CA CYS A 37 2.11 4.99 -3.74
C CYS A 37 3.36 4.78 -4.62
N GLY A 38 4.22 3.85 -4.24
CA GLY A 38 5.33 3.41 -5.08
C GLY A 38 4.88 2.89 -6.46
N SER A 39 3.67 2.31 -6.55
CA SER A 39 3.10 1.88 -7.83
C SER A 39 2.77 3.05 -8.78
N ASP A 40 2.42 4.23 -8.25
CA ASP A 40 2.22 5.44 -9.07
C ASP A 40 3.55 5.90 -9.66
N ILE A 41 4.63 5.85 -8.86
CA ILE A 41 5.99 6.15 -9.32
C ILE A 41 6.42 5.18 -10.42
N VAL A 42 6.23 3.87 -10.22
CA VAL A 42 6.54 2.83 -11.23
C VAL A 42 5.78 3.09 -12.53
N LYS A 43 4.46 3.37 -12.45
CA LYS A 43 3.63 3.68 -13.62
C LYS A 43 4.10 4.93 -14.36
N PHE A 44 4.57 5.94 -13.64
CA PHE A 44 5.08 7.19 -14.21
C PHE A 44 6.47 7.00 -14.84
N VAL A 45 7.44 6.47 -14.09
CA VAL A 45 8.84 6.31 -14.53
C VAL A 45 8.97 5.36 -15.74
N HIS A 46 8.27 4.22 -15.68
CA HIS A 46 8.31 3.23 -16.77
C HIS A 46 7.30 3.51 -17.89
N LYS A 47 6.62 4.68 -17.89
CA LYS A 47 5.65 5.09 -18.91
C LYS A 47 4.53 4.06 -19.17
N ILE A 48 4.13 3.33 -18.10
CA ILE A 48 3.02 2.37 -18.14
C ILE A 48 1.69 3.12 -18.24
N ALA A 49 1.57 4.22 -17.50
CA ALA A 49 0.41 5.09 -17.58
C ALA A 49 0.58 6.09 -18.75
N ARG A 50 -0.50 6.27 -19.51
CA ARG A 50 -0.52 7.15 -20.70
C ARG A 50 -0.64 8.61 -20.30
N ASN A 51 -0.27 9.53 -21.24
CA ASN A 51 -0.56 10.95 -21.10
C ASN A 51 -2.06 11.19 -20.83
N GLY A 52 -2.36 12.13 -19.94
CA GLY A 52 -3.71 12.41 -19.49
C GLY A 52 -4.22 11.50 -18.36
N THR A 53 -3.48 10.43 -17.98
CA THR A 53 -3.84 9.60 -16.83
C THR A 53 -3.69 10.39 -15.53
N VAL A 54 -4.69 10.27 -14.66
CA VAL A 54 -4.65 10.74 -13.27
C VAL A 54 -4.32 9.54 -12.38
N LEU A 55 -3.27 9.67 -11.59
CA LEU A 55 -2.82 8.67 -10.62
C LEU A 55 -3.44 8.91 -9.23
N GLY A 56 -2.96 8.15 -8.24
CA GLY A 56 -3.42 8.23 -6.85
C GLY A 56 -4.62 7.32 -6.57
N HIS A 57 -4.54 6.60 -5.46
CA HIS A 57 -5.56 5.61 -5.07
C HIS A 57 -5.68 5.41 -3.54
N GLU A 58 -4.87 6.08 -2.75
CA GLU A 58 -4.88 6.04 -1.28
C GLU A 58 -5.65 7.26 -0.74
N ILE A 59 -6.96 7.35 -1.03
CA ILE A 59 -7.75 8.56 -0.81
C ILE A 59 -8.46 8.59 0.55
N VAL A 60 -8.55 9.81 1.09
CA VAL A 60 -9.51 10.22 2.12
C VAL A 60 -10.38 11.31 1.51
N ALA A 61 -11.70 11.18 1.60
CA ALA A 61 -12.59 12.05 0.88
C ALA A 61 -13.92 12.24 1.60
N GLU A 62 -14.59 13.38 1.36
CA GLU A 62 -15.94 13.68 1.83
C GLU A 62 -16.98 13.36 0.75
N ILE A 63 -18.08 12.72 1.11
CA ILE A 63 -19.23 12.50 0.20
C ILE A 63 -19.84 13.86 -0.18
N PHE A 64 -19.65 14.27 -1.43
CA PHE A 64 -20.16 15.54 -1.97
C PHE A 64 -21.57 15.40 -2.56
N ASP A 65 -21.79 14.34 -3.34
CA ASP A 65 -23.08 14.00 -3.95
C ASP A 65 -23.25 12.49 -4.02
N ILE A 66 -24.44 11.96 -3.75
CA ILE A 66 -24.67 10.53 -3.62
C ILE A 66 -26.03 10.10 -4.19
N ASN A 67 -26.00 9.01 -4.97
CA ASN A 67 -27.16 8.26 -5.45
C ASN A 67 -26.88 6.76 -5.25
N SER A 68 -27.00 6.29 -4.03
CA SER A 68 -26.59 4.96 -3.62
C SER A 68 -27.56 4.34 -2.63
N ALA A 69 -27.66 3.02 -2.59
CA ALA A 69 -28.30 2.25 -1.53
C ALA A 69 -27.37 1.99 -0.34
N ALA A 70 -26.08 2.32 -0.44
CA ALA A 70 -25.15 2.23 0.68
C ALA A 70 -25.51 3.20 1.80
N SER A 71 -25.13 2.89 3.03
CA SER A 71 -25.52 3.64 4.24
C SER A 71 -24.77 4.95 4.46
N PHE A 72 -24.11 5.49 3.43
CA PHE A 72 -23.43 6.78 3.49
C PHE A 72 -24.37 7.94 3.13
N LYS A 73 -24.03 9.14 3.62
CA LYS A 73 -24.74 10.39 3.34
C LYS A 73 -23.77 11.50 2.97
N LYS A 74 -24.27 12.55 2.36
CA LYS A 74 -23.52 13.78 2.07
C LYS A 74 -22.88 14.32 3.35
N GLY A 75 -21.59 14.68 3.28
CA GLY A 75 -20.78 15.18 4.38
C GLY A 75 -20.04 14.07 5.17
N ASP A 76 -20.34 12.79 4.95
CA ASP A 76 -19.56 11.72 5.55
C ASP A 76 -18.12 11.71 5.00
N VAL A 77 -17.15 11.64 5.88
CA VAL A 77 -15.75 11.47 5.50
C VAL A 77 -15.41 9.96 5.46
N ILE A 78 -14.87 9.53 4.34
CA ILE A 78 -14.59 8.12 4.06
C ILE A 78 -13.15 7.87 3.63
N VAL A 79 -12.72 6.63 3.81
CA VAL A 79 -11.56 6.02 3.16
C VAL A 79 -12.05 4.96 2.19
N THR A 80 -11.32 4.72 1.10
CA THR A 80 -11.70 3.68 0.12
C THR A 80 -10.49 3.12 -0.60
N SER A 81 -10.65 1.92 -1.16
CA SER A 81 -9.73 1.35 -2.14
C SER A 81 -10.28 1.55 -3.55
N HIS A 82 -9.42 1.37 -4.55
CA HIS A 82 -9.72 1.67 -5.95
C HIS A 82 -10.17 0.44 -6.76
N HIS A 83 -9.94 -0.77 -6.26
CA HIS A 83 -10.30 -2.01 -6.95
C HIS A 83 -11.23 -2.89 -6.14
N ILE A 84 -12.12 -3.61 -6.83
CA ILE A 84 -13.15 -4.47 -6.23
C ILE A 84 -13.13 -5.84 -6.91
N PRO A 85 -12.94 -6.95 -6.18
CA PRO A 85 -13.08 -8.29 -6.74
C PRO A 85 -14.55 -8.68 -6.87
N CYS A 86 -14.90 -9.57 -7.84
CA CYS A 86 -16.28 -10.06 -8.01
C CYS A 86 -16.75 -11.02 -6.91
N GLY A 87 -15.84 -11.60 -6.13
CA GLY A 87 -16.15 -12.54 -5.05
C GLY A 87 -16.43 -13.98 -5.50
N GLU A 88 -16.74 -14.25 -6.77
CA GLU A 88 -17.28 -15.55 -7.22
C GLU A 88 -16.42 -16.30 -8.24
N CYS A 89 -15.49 -15.63 -8.95
CA CYS A 89 -14.65 -16.30 -9.94
C CYS A 89 -13.62 -17.23 -9.28
N VAL A 90 -12.96 -18.07 -10.09
CA VAL A 90 -11.96 -19.02 -9.63
C VAL A 90 -10.85 -18.34 -8.80
N TYR A 91 -10.41 -17.16 -9.22
CA TYR A 91 -9.37 -16.41 -8.50
C TYR A 91 -9.85 -15.96 -7.11
N CYS A 92 -11.07 -15.43 -7.02
CA CYS A 92 -11.64 -15.00 -5.74
C CYS A 92 -11.84 -16.18 -4.78
N LYS A 93 -12.36 -17.33 -5.26
CA LYS A 93 -12.55 -18.54 -4.46
C LYS A 93 -11.25 -19.11 -3.91
N HIS A 94 -10.13 -18.91 -4.59
CA HIS A 94 -8.78 -19.31 -4.14
C HIS A 94 -8.02 -18.21 -3.39
N GLY A 95 -8.66 -17.08 -3.06
CA GLY A 95 -8.02 -15.97 -2.35
C GLY A 95 -7.07 -15.11 -3.20
N ASN A 96 -7.04 -15.31 -4.52
CA ASN A 96 -6.21 -14.55 -5.46
C ASN A 96 -6.98 -13.38 -6.07
N VAL A 97 -7.63 -12.60 -5.22
CA VAL A 97 -8.60 -11.55 -5.60
C VAL A 97 -8.05 -10.53 -6.58
N SER A 98 -6.77 -10.18 -6.49
CA SER A 98 -6.09 -9.25 -7.40
C SER A 98 -5.90 -9.79 -8.82
N MET A 99 -6.12 -11.09 -9.05
CA MET A 99 -6.10 -11.71 -10.38
C MET A 99 -7.48 -11.74 -11.03
N CYS A 100 -8.55 -11.42 -10.31
CA CYS A 100 -9.92 -11.30 -10.80
C CYS A 100 -10.00 -10.25 -11.91
N GLU A 101 -10.67 -10.57 -13.02
CA GLU A 101 -10.86 -9.62 -14.13
C GLU A 101 -11.66 -8.39 -13.70
N HIS A 102 -12.70 -8.59 -12.89
CA HIS A 102 -13.49 -7.48 -12.35
C HIS A 102 -12.62 -6.54 -11.51
N PHE A 103 -11.76 -7.09 -10.63
CA PHE A 103 -10.77 -6.31 -9.89
C PHE A 103 -9.91 -5.43 -10.81
N LYS A 104 -9.37 -6.00 -11.89
CA LYS A 104 -8.52 -5.27 -12.84
C LYS A 104 -9.26 -4.22 -13.66
N SER A 105 -10.57 -4.40 -13.88
CA SER A 105 -11.41 -3.49 -14.67
C SER A 105 -12.02 -2.36 -13.84
N THR A 106 -12.10 -2.50 -12.51
CA THR A 106 -12.62 -1.46 -11.62
C THR A 106 -11.52 -0.45 -11.28
N ASN A 107 -11.92 0.79 -11.11
CA ASN A 107 -11.07 1.87 -10.58
C ASN A 107 -11.94 3.06 -10.15
N ILE A 108 -11.41 3.88 -9.26
CA ILE A 108 -11.93 5.23 -8.99
C ILE A 108 -11.65 6.13 -10.18
N ARG A 109 -12.48 7.13 -10.44
CA ARG A 109 -12.35 7.98 -11.65
C ARG A 109 -12.48 9.47 -11.31
N PRO A 110 -11.51 10.30 -11.76
CA PRO A 110 -10.42 10.00 -12.68
C PRO A 110 -9.23 9.30 -11.98
N GLY A 111 -8.94 9.58 -10.73
CA GLY A 111 -7.86 9.12 -9.88
C GLY A 111 -7.75 10.04 -8.67
N GLY A 112 -7.06 9.61 -7.62
CA GLY A 112 -7.03 10.28 -6.31
C GLY A 112 -6.33 11.64 -6.29
N PHE A 113 -5.49 11.94 -7.30
CA PHE A 113 -4.89 13.29 -7.41
C PHE A 113 -5.80 14.26 -8.17
N SER A 114 -7.08 14.31 -7.79
CA SER A 114 -8.12 15.20 -8.30
C SER A 114 -8.99 15.71 -7.18
N GLU A 115 -9.50 16.94 -7.29
CA GLU A 115 -10.39 17.52 -6.27
C GLU A 115 -11.69 16.70 -6.09
N TYR A 116 -12.19 16.07 -7.17
CA TYR A 116 -13.38 15.21 -7.10
C TYR A 116 -13.13 13.88 -7.81
N VAL A 117 -13.70 12.81 -7.23
CA VAL A 117 -13.60 11.45 -7.73
C VAL A 117 -14.99 10.81 -7.71
N TYR A 118 -15.31 10.05 -8.75
CA TYR A 118 -16.47 9.19 -8.79
C TYR A 118 -16.14 7.81 -8.22
N LEU A 119 -16.95 7.39 -7.27
CA LEU A 119 -17.01 6.04 -6.72
C LEU A 119 -18.29 5.35 -7.20
N SER A 120 -18.18 4.14 -7.75
CA SER A 120 -19.35 3.35 -8.11
C SER A 120 -20.10 2.86 -6.87
N GLU A 121 -21.33 2.40 -7.05
CA GLU A 121 -22.12 1.71 -6.01
C GLU A 121 -21.34 0.58 -5.35
N GLU A 122 -20.60 -0.20 -6.15
CA GLU A 122 -19.79 -1.31 -5.66
C GLU A 122 -18.64 -0.84 -4.75
N HIS A 123 -18.00 0.30 -5.06
CA HIS A 123 -16.97 0.88 -4.17
C HIS A 123 -17.55 1.19 -2.80
N LEU A 124 -18.71 1.84 -2.78
CA LEU A 124 -19.38 2.22 -1.54
C LEU A 124 -19.79 1.01 -0.70
N GLN A 125 -20.22 -0.07 -1.35
CA GLN A 125 -20.72 -1.27 -0.65
C GLN A 125 -19.60 -2.20 -0.17
N ASN A 126 -18.44 -2.24 -0.85
CA ASN A 126 -17.46 -3.28 -0.62
C ASN A 126 -16.13 -2.81 -0.02
N VAL A 127 -15.69 -1.57 -0.33
CA VAL A 127 -14.33 -1.11 0.02
C VAL A 127 -14.26 0.30 0.59
N ALA A 128 -15.40 0.99 0.74
CA ALA A 128 -15.47 2.29 1.40
C ALA A 128 -15.89 2.13 2.88
N HIS A 129 -15.27 2.90 3.76
CA HIS A 129 -15.58 2.92 5.18
C HIS A 129 -15.59 4.36 5.70
N LEU A 130 -16.40 4.63 6.72
CA LEU A 130 -16.31 5.89 7.46
C LEU A 130 -14.91 6.02 8.06
N LYS A 131 -14.32 7.18 7.88
CA LYS A 131 -13.04 7.50 8.52
C LYS A 131 -13.22 7.52 10.04
N PRO A 132 -12.42 6.76 10.82
CA PRO A 132 -12.46 6.84 12.27
C PRO A 132 -12.15 8.27 12.77
N GLU A 133 -12.92 8.75 13.74
CA GLU A 133 -12.78 10.12 14.29
C GLU A 133 -11.42 10.36 14.95
N ASN A 134 -10.81 9.31 15.50
CA ASN A 134 -9.51 9.37 16.16
C ASN A 134 -8.31 9.39 15.22
N LEU A 135 -8.52 9.31 13.90
CA LEU A 135 -7.47 9.41 12.88
C LEU A 135 -7.52 10.77 12.18
N THR A 136 -6.36 11.37 11.96
CA THR A 136 -6.22 12.48 11.01
C THR A 136 -6.47 11.98 9.59
N ASP A 137 -6.69 12.89 8.64
CA ASP A 137 -6.88 12.52 7.24
C ASP A 137 -5.61 11.89 6.65
N GLU A 138 -4.44 12.41 7.02
CA GLU A 138 -3.14 11.84 6.66
C GLU A 138 -2.98 10.39 7.17
N GLU A 139 -3.29 10.14 8.44
CA GLU A 139 -3.23 8.80 9.03
C GLU A 139 -4.22 7.84 8.36
N ALA A 140 -5.42 8.31 8.06
CA ALA A 140 -6.46 7.52 7.40
C ALA A 140 -6.11 7.13 5.96
N SER A 141 -5.26 7.91 5.25
CA SER A 141 -4.80 7.58 3.90
C SER A 141 -3.98 6.29 3.83
N PHE A 142 -3.46 5.82 4.98
CA PHE A 142 -2.75 4.54 5.06
C PHE A 142 -3.69 3.30 5.08
N TYR A 143 -5.00 3.49 5.02
CA TYR A 143 -5.99 2.41 4.97
C TYR A 143 -5.72 1.40 3.84
N GLU A 144 -5.54 1.88 2.61
CA GLU A 144 -5.33 1.01 1.45
C GLU A 144 -3.95 0.33 1.49
N PRO A 145 -2.82 1.03 1.66
CA PRO A 145 -1.51 0.38 1.71
C PRO A 145 -1.36 -0.58 2.89
N LEU A 146 -1.95 -0.28 4.04
CA LEU A 146 -1.97 -1.22 5.17
C LEU A 146 -2.82 -2.47 4.85
N GLY A 147 -3.91 -2.34 4.10
CA GLY A 147 -4.69 -3.47 3.62
C GLY A 147 -3.87 -4.42 2.75
N CYS A 148 -3.01 -3.88 1.87
CA CYS A 148 -2.06 -4.68 1.09
C CYS A 148 -1.12 -5.49 1.99
N ILE A 149 -0.62 -4.85 3.05
CA ILE A 149 0.29 -5.46 4.02
C ILE A 149 -0.41 -6.53 4.85
N VAL A 150 -1.61 -6.24 5.37
CA VAL A 150 -2.44 -7.21 6.11
C VAL A 150 -2.64 -8.48 5.30
N ARG A 151 -2.93 -8.33 4.00
CA ARG A 151 -3.04 -9.49 3.12
C ARG A 151 -1.73 -10.29 3.03
N ALA A 152 -0.59 -9.64 2.89
CA ALA A 152 0.71 -10.32 2.85
C ALA A 152 0.99 -11.07 4.15
N VAL A 153 0.72 -10.45 5.30
CA VAL A 153 0.87 -11.06 6.63
C VAL A 153 -0.02 -12.30 6.78
N LYS A 154 -1.31 -12.20 6.42
CA LYS A 154 -2.23 -13.34 6.47
C LYS A 154 -1.81 -14.47 5.52
N ARG A 155 -1.38 -14.13 4.29
CA ARG A 155 -0.92 -15.13 3.31
C ARG A 155 0.36 -15.84 3.76
N ALA A 156 1.25 -15.15 4.46
CA ALA A 156 2.44 -15.75 5.04
C ALA A 156 2.09 -16.84 6.05
N ASN A 157 0.91 -16.73 6.69
CA ASN A 157 0.42 -17.71 7.66
C ASN A 157 1.50 -18.08 8.70
N LEU A 158 2.13 -17.05 9.27
CA LEU A 158 3.02 -17.21 10.42
C LEU A 158 2.16 -17.37 11.68
N ILE A 159 2.65 -18.12 12.64
CA ILE A 159 1.98 -18.30 13.93
C ILE A 159 2.54 -17.35 14.98
N LYS A 160 1.82 -17.17 16.08
CA LYS A 160 2.25 -16.35 17.21
C LYS A 160 3.59 -16.85 17.77
N GLY A 161 4.55 -15.94 17.87
CA GLY A 161 5.90 -16.21 18.34
C GLY A 161 6.90 -16.55 17.22
N ASP A 162 6.43 -16.73 15.96
CA ASP A 162 7.34 -16.87 14.83
C ASP A 162 8.21 -15.61 14.66
N LYS A 163 9.47 -15.82 14.29
CA LYS A 163 10.40 -14.74 13.99
C LYS A 163 10.17 -14.25 12.56
N ALA A 164 9.93 -12.96 12.41
CA ALA A 164 9.75 -12.32 11.13
C ALA A 164 10.85 -11.26 10.88
N LEU A 165 11.54 -11.36 9.74
CA LEU A 165 12.50 -10.34 9.31
C LEU A 165 11.88 -9.49 8.19
N VAL A 166 11.90 -8.18 8.36
CA VAL A 166 11.49 -7.22 7.32
C VAL A 166 12.73 -6.61 6.68
N VAL A 167 12.93 -6.88 5.38
CA VAL A 167 14.07 -6.37 4.61
C VAL A 167 13.66 -5.14 3.82
N GLY A 168 14.18 -3.98 4.24
CA GLY A 168 13.80 -2.66 3.75
C GLY A 168 12.78 -1.97 4.67
N LEU A 169 13.16 -0.83 5.25
CA LEU A 169 12.36 -0.06 6.20
C LEU A 169 11.87 1.28 5.61
N GLY A 170 11.42 1.24 4.36
CA GLY A 170 10.59 2.31 3.79
C GLY A 170 9.20 2.33 4.46
N SER A 171 8.31 3.20 3.99
CA SER A 171 6.93 3.30 4.54
C SER A 171 6.23 1.94 4.63
N ILE A 172 6.33 1.13 3.60
CA ILE A 172 5.76 -0.23 3.56
C ILE A 172 6.44 -1.16 4.56
N GLY A 173 7.77 -1.12 4.68
CA GLY A 173 8.51 -1.97 5.63
C GLY A 173 8.16 -1.68 7.08
N ILE A 174 8.10 -0.41 7.46
CA ILE A 174 7.72 0.00 8.82
C ILE A 174 6.30 -0.44 9.15
N LEU A 175 5.36 -0.29 8.21
CA LEU A 175 3.98 -0.75 8.40
C LEU A 175 3.91 -2.28 8.49
N THR A 176 4.69 -2.99 7.66
CA THR A 176 4.77 -4.46 7.67
C THR A 176 5.28 -4.96 9.03
N ALA A 177 6.34 -4.36 9.55
CA ALA A 177 6.89 -4.73 10.86
C ALA A 177 5.87 -4.52 12.00
N GLN A 178 5.16 -3.41 12.00
CA GLN A 178 4.10 -3.15 13.00
C GLN A 178 2.92 -4.12 12.84
N ALA A 179 2.49 -4.41 11.61
CA ALA A 179 1.40 -5.36 11.35
C ALA A 179 1.79 -6.77 11.83
N LEU A 180 2.98 -7.27 11.48
CA LEU A 180 3.49 -8.56 11.95
C LEU A 180 3.48 -8.67 13.48
N ARG A 181 3.96 -7.63 14.18
CA ARG A 181 3.90 -7.56 15.64
C ARG A 181 2.45 -7.58 16.15
N ALA A 182 1.53 -6.86 15.50
CA ALA A 182 0.11 -6.87 15.86
C ALA A 182 -0.53 -8.26 15.69
N TYR A 183 -0.02 -9.07 14.76
CA TYR A 183 -0.41 -10.47 14.57
C TYR A 183 0.37 -11.46 15.45
N GLY A 184 1.27 -10.95 16.32
CA GLY A 184 1.92 -11.72 17.38
C GLY A 184 3.28 -12.31 17.01
N CYS A 185 3.89 -11.91 15.89
CA CYS A 185 5.24 -12.30 15.53
C CYS A 185 6.30 -11.56 16.36
N ASP A 186 7.46 -12.18 16.52
CA ASP A 186 8.70 -11.55 16.98
C ASP A 186 9.39 -10.91 15.77
N VAL A 187 9.53 -9.59 15.76
CA VAL A 187 9.84 -8.85 14.53
C VAL A 187 11.17 -8.11 14.62
N MET A 188 12.03 -8.37 13.66
CA MET A 188 13.25 -7.61 13.38
C MET A 188 13.12 -6.91 12.03
N GLY A 189 13.48 -5.62 11.98
CA GLY A 189 13.62 -4.88 10.72
C GLY A 189 15.07 -4.65 10.34
N CYS A 190 15.41 -4.59 9.05
CA CYS A 190 16.73 -4.19 8.61
C CYS A 190 16.70 -3.27 7.38
N ASP A 191 17.59 -2.27 7.38
CA ASP A 191 17.78 -1.31 6.28
C ASP A 191 19.26 -0.89 6.23
N LEU A 192 19.63 -0.12 5.22
CA LEU A 192 20.96 0.50 5.11
C LEU A 192 20.97 1.95 5.61
N LEU A 193 19.80 2.57 5.73
CA LEU A 193 19.65 3.98 6.10
C LEU A 193 19.34 4.13 7.59
N ALA A 194 20.27 4.73 8.34
CA ALA A 194 20.16 4.89 9.79
C ALA A 194 18.87 5.63 10.21
N GLU A 195 18.42 6.62 9.44
CA GLU A 195 17.19 7.35 9.72
C GLU A 195 15.93 6.46 9.69
N ARG A 196 15.87 5.47 8.78
CA ARG A 196 14.78 4.51 8.69
C ARG A 196 14.81 3.52 9.84
N ILE A 197 15.99 3.09 10.25
CA ILE A 197 16.21 2.23 11.41
C ILE A 197 15.72 2.93 12.67
N GLU A 198 16.15 4.17 12.91
CA GLU A 198 15.76 4.94 14.09
C GLU A 198 14.26 5.26 14.11
N LEU A 199 13.66 5.60 12.97
CA LEU A 199 12.22 5.77 12.88
C LEU A 199 11.49 4.47 13.21
N THR A 200 11.96 3.32 12.71
CA THR A 200 11.39 2.00 13.02
C THR A 200 11.44 1.70 14.51
N LYS A 201 12.59 1.95 15.16
CA LYS A 201 12.74 1.81 16.61
C LYS A 201 11.80 2.71 17.40
N SER A 202 11.49 3.91 16.91
CA SER A 202 10.55 4.82 17.58
C SER A 202 9.12 4.26 17.64
N PHE A 203 8.76 3.32 16.77
CA PHE A 203 7.52 2.55 16.83
C PHE A 203 7.60 1.31 17.74
N GLY A 204 8.74 1.12 18.42
CA GLY A 204 8.98 -0.01 19.33
C GLY A 204 9.26 -1.34 18.60
N ILE A 205 9.76 -1.28 17.37
CA ILE A 205 10.22 -2.43 16.59
C ILE A 205 11.73 -2.50 16.64
N ASP A 206 12.30 -3.66 16.91
CA ASP A 206 13.73 -3.88 16.83
C ASP A 206 14.19 -3.75 15.38
N ALA A 207 15.24 -2.96 15.17
CA ALA A 207 15.78 -2.72 13.84
C ALA A 207 17.29 -2.48 13.87
N CYS A 208 17.99 -2.91 12.83
CA CYS A 208 19.44 -2.73 12.69
C CYS A 208 19.85 -2.51 11.23
N ASP A 209 21.11 -2.14 11.06
CA ASP A 209 21.75 -2.22 9.74
C ASP A 209 21.81 -3.68 9.29
N VAL A 210 21.46 -3.95 8.05
CA VAL A 210 21.49 -5.33 7.51
C VAL A 210 22.87 -5.98 7.61
N ARG A 211 23.93 -5.19 7.67
CA ARG A 211 25.33 -5.63 7.85
C ARG A 211 25.67 -6.06 9.27
N GLU A 212 24.83 -5.67 10.24
CA GLU A 212 25.00 -5.98 11.66
C GLU A 212 24.13 -7.15 12.12
N LEU A 213 23.29 -7.71 11.24
CA LEU A 213 22.53 -8.92 11.55
C LEU A 213 23.53 -10.08 11.82
N PRO A 214 23.41 -10.78 12.96
CA PRO A 214 24.24 -11.95 13.25
C PRO A 214 24.12 -13.01 12.17
N ASP A 215 25.22 -13.68 11.84
CA ASP A 215 25.23 -14.74 10.81
C ASP A 215 24.32 -15.93 11.17
N GLU A 216 24.16 -16.20 12.47
CA GLU A 216 23.29 -17.22 13.03
C GLU A 216 21.82 -16.81 13.16
N TYR A 217 21.44 -15.58 12.78
CA TYR A 217 20.04 -15.15 12.81
C TYR A 217 19.21 -15.97 11.82
N GLU A 218 18.11 -16.55 12.28
CA GLU A 218 17.17 -17.29 11.46
C GLU A 218 15.74 -16.79 11.69
N ALA A 219 15.01 -16.59 10.60
CA ALA A 219 13.60 -16.16 10.61
C ALA A 219 12.69 -17.23 10.00
N ASP A 220 11.50 -17.38 10.56
CA ASP A 220 10.40 -18.21 10.03
C ASP A 220 9.82 -17.61 8.75
N GLY A 221 9.76 -16.29 8.69
CA GLY A 221 9.27 -15.55 7.55
C GLY A 221 10.06 -14.29 7.26
N ILE A 222 10.36 -14.05 5.97
CA ILE A 222 11.05 -12.85 5.53
C ILE A 222 10.16 -12.06 4.58
N PHE A 223 9.95 -10.79 4.88
CA PHE A 223 9.17 -9.86 4.07
C PHE A 223 10.09 -8.92 3.31
N MET A 224 10.18 -9.12 2.00
CA MET A 224 11.00 -8.27 1.12
C MET A 224 10.16 -7.07 0.66
N THR A 225 10.34 -5.94 1.32
CA THR A 225 9.66 -4.66 1.01
C THR A 225 10.56 -3.68 0.25
N SER A 226 11.81 -4.10 -0.02
CA SER A 226 12.75 -3.41 -0.89
C SER A 226 12.84 -4.10 -2.24
N GLY A 227 12.80 -3.33 -3.34
CA GLY A 227 13.02 -3.83 -4.70
C GLY A 227 14.49 -4.02 -5.08
N ALA A 228 15.43 -3.94 -4.13
CA ALA A 228 16.85 -4.13 -4.42
C ALA A 228 17.18 -5.60 -4.66
N ASP A 229 17.98 -5.91 -5.70
CA ASP A 229 18.41 -7.28 -6.01
C ASP A 229 19.09 -7.99 -4.83
N LYS A 230 19.82 -7.23 -4.02
CA LYS A 230 20.47 -7.76 -2.79
C LYS A 230 19.47 -8.20 -1.71
N ALA A 231 18.20 -7.79 -1.77
CA ALA A 231 17.19 -8.24 -0.81
C ALA A 231 16.95 -9.75 -0.89
N ILE A 232 17.07 -10.35 -2.09
CA ILE A 232 16.93 -11.81 -2.31
C ILE A 232 18.03 -12.55 -1.59
N SER A 233 19.29 -12.13 -1.76
CA SER A 233 20.44 -12.77 -1.09
C SER A 233 20.32 -12.65 0.43
N THR A 234 19.86 -11.51 0.93
CA THR A 234 19.58 -11.31 2.37
C THR A 234 18.48 -12.27 2.83
N ALA A 235 17.39 -12.38 2.07
CA ALA A 235 16.30 -13.28 2.41
C ALA A 235 16.75 -14.74 2.46
N LEU A 236 17.50 -15.21 1.46
CA LEU A 236 18.00 -16.58 1.41
C LEU A 236 19.01 -16.89 2.54
N LYS A 237 19.81 -15.90 2.95
CA LYS A 237 20.76 -16.06 4.06
C LYS A 237 20.05 -16.27 5.39
N TYR A 238 19.00 -15.51 5.66
CA TYR A 238 18.39 -15.42 6.99
C TYR A 238 17.06 -16.19 7.14
N VAL A 239 16.49 -16.76 6.07
CA VAL A 239 15.34 -17.65 6.20
C VAL A 239 15.79 -19.01 6.72
N ARG A 240 15.12 -19.55 7.76
CA ARG A 240 15.41 -20.93 8.20
C ARG A 240 14.99 -21.97 7.16
N ASN A 241 15.44 -23.22 7.32
CA ASN A 241 14.92 -24.33 6.53
C ASN A 241 13.41 -24.51 6.81
N GLY A 242 12.61 -24.76 5.76
CA GLY A 242 11.14 -24.80 5.82
C GLY A 242 10.49 -23.42 6.01
N GLY A 243 11.26 -22.32 5.95
CA GLY A 243 10.77 -20.96 6.15
C GLY A 243 10.13 -20.37 4.90
N LYS A 244 9.65 -19.12 5.02
CA LYS A 244 8.87 -18.44 3.98
C LYS A 244 9.52 -17.13 3.56
N ILE A 245 9.53 -16.84 2.26
CA ILE A 245 9.97 -15.57 1.68
C ILE A 245 8.77 -14.92 0.99
N ILE A 246 8.39 -13.75 1.46
CA ILE A 246 7.26 -12.97 0.95
C ILE A 246 7.79 -11.83 0.09
N VAL A 247 7.55 -11.92 -1.22
CA VAL A 247 7.91 -10.89 -2.20
C VAL A 247 6.80 -9.83 -2.20
N PHE A 248 7.11 -8.65 -1.66
CA PHE A 248 6.16 -7.55 -1.50
C PHE A 248 6.60 -6.25 -2.21
N SER A 249 7.55 -6.35 -3.13
CA SER A 249 8.01 -5.23 -3.95
C SER A 249 8.28 -5.71 -5.38
N SER A 250 8.09 -4.83 -6.36
CA SER A 250 8.63 -5.05 -7.70
C SER A 250 10.12 -4.73 -7.72
N THR A 251 10.88 -5.47 -8.54
CA THR A 251 12.29 -5.19 -8.81
C THR A 251 12.45 -4.49 -10.14
N PRO A 252 13.50 -3.65 -10.33
CA PRO A 252 13.76 -2.99 -11.61
C PRO A 252 14.14 -3.97 -12.74
N SER A 253 14.71 -5.13 -12.37
CA SER A 253 15.09 -6.16 -13.35
C SER A 253 14.08 -7.31 -13.36
N ASP A 254 13.64 -7.70 -14.55
CA ASP A 254 12.75 -8.86 -14.74
C ASP A 254 13.46 -10.21 -14.49
N LEU A 255 14.76 -10.18 -14.13
CA LEU A 255 15.64 -11.34 -14.08
C LEU A 255 16.21 -11.63 -12.69
N SER A 256 15.46 -11.37 -11.62
CA SER A 256 15.86 -11.83 -10.29
C SER A 256 15.76 -13.36 -10.23
N ALA A 257 16.89 -14.06 -10.23
CA ALA A 257 16.93 -15.51 -10.16
C ALA A 257 16.85 -15.98 -8.70
N TYR A 258 15.88 -16.84 -8.40
CA TYR A 258 15.87 -17.62 -7.18
C TYR A 258 16.59 -18.96 -7.41
N PRO A 259 17.59 -19.33 -6.60
CA PRO A 259 18.33 -20.58 -6.80
C PRO A 259 17.45 -21.77 -6.47
N ASN A 260 17.09 -22.57 -7.49
CA ASN A 260 16.20 -23.72 -7.34
C ASN A 260 16.66 -24.72 -6.27
N ASN A 261 17.96 -24.97 -6.17
CA ASN A 261 18.51 -25.93 -5.19
C ASN A 261 18.31 -25.44 -3.75
N GLU A 262 18.44 -24.14 -3.50
CA GLU A 262 18.16 -23.55 -2.18
C GLU A 262 16.69 -23.76 -1.80
N ILE A 263 15.78 -23.48 -2.73
CA ILE A 263 14.34 -23.65 -2.50
C ILE A 263 14.03 -25.13 -2.25
N TYR A 264 14.54 -26.04 -3.10
CA TYR A 264 14.23 -27.45 -3.05
C TYR A 264 14.78 -28.15 -1.80
N TYR A 265 16.08 -28.04 -1.55
CA TYR A 265 16.71 -28.78 -0.45
C TYR A 265 16.41 -28.20 0.93
N ARG A 266 16.02 -26.93 0.99
CA ARG A 266 15.63 -26.25 2.24
C ARG A 266 14.12 -26.17 2.43
N GLU A 267 13.31 -26.76 1.52
CA GLU A 267 11.85 -26.74 1.54
C GLU A 267 11.26 -25.31 1.72
N LEU A 268 11.85 -24.32 1.05
CA LEU A 268 11.43 -22.93 1.19
C LEU A 268 10.11 -22.65 0.45
N THR A 269 9.25 -21.83 1.04
CA THR A 269 8.08 -21.26 0.34
C THR A 269 8.39 -19.85 -0.12
N VAL A 270 8.42 -19.61 -1.43
CA VAL A 270 8.53 -18.25 -2.00
C VAL A 270 7.18 -17.84 -2.56
N MET A 271 6.63 -16.71 -2.09
CA MET A 271 5.28 -16.28 -2.46
C MET A 271 5.17 -14.77 -2.66
N GLY A 272 4.41 -14.35 -3.67
CA GLY A 272 4.06 -12.95 -3.89
C GLY A 272 2.76 -12.56 -3.18
N SER A 273 2.63 -11.28 -2.83
CA SER A 273 1.37 -10.68 -2.41
C SER A 273 1.17 -9.33 -3.10
N TYR A 274 -0.02 -9.11 -3.68
CA TYR A 274 -0.33 -7.92 -4.45
C TYR A 274 -1.77 -7.46 -4.19
N SER A 275 -1.95 -6.21 -3.78
CA SER A 275 -3.23 -5.54 -3.50
C SER A 275 -4.06 -6.17 -2.36
N PRO A 276 -4.99 -5.44 -1.73
CA PRO A 276 -5.82 -5.96 -0.65
C PRO A 276 -7.09 -6.66 -1.16
N SER A 277 -7.70 -7.48 -0.31
CA SER A 277 -9.11 -7.86 -0.40
C SER A 277 -9.98 -6.96 0.48
N PRO A 278 -11.32 -6.95 0.31
CA PRO A 278 -12.20 -6.20 1.21
C PRO A 278 -12.04 -6.59 2.69
N VAL A 279 -11.78 -7.87 2.97
CA VAL A 279 -11.54 -8.35 4.36
C VAL A 279 -10.23 -7.80 4.93
N ASP A 280 -9.18 -7.71 4.11
CA ASP A 280 -7.90 -7.16 4.55
C ASP A 280 -7.99 -5.65 4.80
N LEU A 281 -8.83 -4.96 4.04
CA LEU A 281 -9.14 -3.54 4.24
C LEU A 281 -9.88 -3.30 5.57
N ASN A 282 -10.84 -4.14 5.95
CA ASN A 282 -11.51 -4.07 7.24
C ASN A 282 -10.50 -4.19 8.39
N ASP A 283 -9.60 -5.17 8.30
CA ASP A 283 -8.61 -5.39 9.34
C ASP A 283 -7.56 -4.25 9.40
N SER A 284 -7.20 -3.67 8.24
CA SER A 284 -6.30 -2.52 8.20
C SER A 284 -6.90 -1.31 8.94
N LEU A 285 -8.19 -1.04 8.72
CA LEU A 285 -8.89 0.04 9.41
C LEU A 285 -8.95 -0.20 10.92
N ALA A 286 -9.19 -1.45 11.33
CA ALA A 286 -9.19 -1.82 12.75
C ALA A 286 -7.80 -1.60 13.38
N LEU A 287 -6.71 -2.02 12.72
CA LEU A 287 -5.35 -1.83 13.21
C LEU A 287 -4.98 -0.35 13.39
N LEU A 288 -5.39 0.51 12.44
CA LEU A 288 -5.19 1.97 12.55
C LEU A 288 -6.04 2.55 13.69
N LYS A 289 -7.34 2.24 13.72
CA LYS A 289 -8.28 2.73 14.73
C LYS A 289 -7.86 2.34 16.16
N GLU A 290 -7.35 1.13 16.35
CA GLU A 290 -6.88 0.62 17.64
C GLU A 290 -5.46 1.11 18.00
N GLY A 291 -4.79 1.84 17.12
CA GLY A 291 -3.41 2.32 17.34
C GLY A 291 -2.36 1.21 17.40
N LYS A 292 -2.69 0.00 16.90
CA LYS A 292 -1.75 -1.12 16.77
C LYS A 292 -0.72 -0.88 15.67
N VAL A 293 -1.11 -0.13 14.63
CA VAL A 293 -0.23 0.38 13.60
C VAL A 293 -0.30 1.91 13.66
N LYS A 294 0.85 2.55 13.84
CA LYS A 294 1.03 3.99 13.93
C LYS A 294 1.75 4.48 12.69
N VAL A 295 1.30 5.59 12.12
CA VAL A 295 1.81 6.10 10.84
C VAL A 295 2.35 7.54 10.92
N ARG A 296 2.17 8.18 12.07
CA ARG A 296 2.61 9.57 12.28
C ARG A 296 4.12 9.70 12.08
N GLY A 297 4.52 10.61 11.21
CA GLY A 297 5.94 10.86 10.89
C GLY A 297 6.48 10.01 9.73
N ILE A 298 5.64 9.17 9.09
CA ILE A 298 6.04 8.40 7.90
C ILE A 298 5.88 9.23 6.62
N SER A 299 4.85 10.09 6.55
CA SER A 299 4.57 10.92 5.38
C SER A 299 4.93 12.39 5.55
N THR A 300 5.13 13.06 4.43
CA THR A 300 5.34 14.50 4.31
C THR A 300 4.22 15.09 3.49
N GLU A 301 3.57 16.14 4.01
CA GLU A 301 2.45 16.82 3.33
C GLU A 301 2.94 17.70 2.18
N TYR A 302 2.26 17.61 1.03
CA TYR A 302 2.39 18.50 -0.13
C TYR A 302 1.02 18.97 -0.57
N LYS A 303 0.94 20.16 -1.18
CA LYS A 303 -0.27 20.60 -1.89
C LYS A 303 -0.34 19.93 -3.26
N LEU A 304 -1.56 19.84 -3.82
CA LEU A 304 -1.74 19.31 -5.18
C LEU A 304 -0.90 20.06 -6.21
N ASP A 305 -0.77 21.39 -6.09
CA ASP A 305 0.03 22.21 -7.00
C ASP A 305 1.55 21.86 -6.95
N ASP A 306 2.02 21.25 -5.86
CA ASP A 306 3.42 20.81 -5.67
C ASP A 306 3.64 19.31 -5.99
N ILE A 307 2.70 18.65 -6.65
CA ILE A 307 2.72 17.19 -6.84
C ILE A 307 3.95 16.69 -7.58
N GLN A 308 4.46 17.42 -8.59
CA GLN A 308 5.70 17.04 -9.27
C GLN A 308 6.87 16.98 -8.29
N LYS A 309 6.96 17.96 -7.40
CA LYS A 309 7.99 17.97 -6.36
C LYS A 309 7.85 16.80 -5.39
N ALA A 310 6.61 16.41 -5.05
CA ALA A 310 6.35 15.23 -4.20
C ALA A 310 6.85 13.93 -4.87
N PHE A 311 6.64 13.78 -6.20
CA PHE A 311 7.21 12.66 -6.97
C PHE A 311 8.74 12.68 -6.94
N ASP A 312 9.37 13.83 -7.24
CA ASP A 312 10.81 13.98 -7.28
C ASP A 312 11.46 13.70 -5.92
N ASP A 313 10.91 14.27 -4.84
CA ASP A 313 11.41 14.07 -3.47
C ASP A 313 11.25 12.61 -3.00
N THR A 314 10.19 11.90 -3.45
CA THR A 314 10.00 10.48 -3.15
C THR A 314 10.98 9.61 -3.97
N MET A 315 11.14 9.86 -5.26
CA MET A 315 12.07 9.12 -6.14
C MET A 315 13.53 9.28 -5.71
N SER A 316 13.90 10.45 -5.21
CA SER A 316 15.26 10.70 -4.71
C SER A 316 15.48 10.21 -3.26
N ASN A 317 14.52 9.54 -2.64
CA ASN A 317 14.53 9.12 -1.23
C ASN A 317 14.74 10.27 -0.23
N LYS A 318 14.43 11.50 -0.59
CA LYS A 318 14.48 12.66 0.31
C LYS A 318 13.36 12.62 1.35
N ILE A 319 12.24 11.97 1.01
CA ILE A 319 11.13 11.68 1.90
C ILE A 319 10.77 10.18 1.78
N MET A 320 10.13 9.66 2.80
CA MET A 320 9.71 8.26 2.83
C MET A 320 8.41 8.02 2.06
N LYS A 321 7.44 8.90 2.21
CA LYS A 321 6.14 8.89 1.55
C LYS A 321 5.60 10.31 1.43
N ALA A 322 4.91 10.63 0.34
CA ALA A 322 4.18 11.88 0.22
C ALA A 322 2.69 11.68 0.52
N TYR A 323 2.08 12.66 1.20
CA TYR A 323 0.63 12.84 1.32
C TYR A 323 0.25 14.12 0.59
N ILE A 324 -0.60 14.01 -0.44
CA ILE A 324 -1.02 15.13 -1.27
C ILE A 324 -2.36 15.65 -0.73
N LYS A 325 -2.37 16.87 -0.20
CA LYS A 325 -3.55 17.57 0.28
C LYS A 325 -4.21 18.36 -0.84
N LEU A 326 -5.53 18.22 -0.98
CA LEU A 326 -6.30 18.83 -2.05
C LEU A 326 -7.20 19.97 -1.57
#